data_cfa5cfc4d0c661799de49dccd9ec5310
#
_entry.id   cfa5cfc4d0c661799de49dccd9ec5310
#
_cell.length_a   1.000
_cell.length_b   1.000
_cell.length_c   1.000
_cell.angle_alpha   90.00
_cell.angle_beta   90.00
_cell.angle_gamma   90.00
#
_symmetry.space_group_name_H-M   'P 1'
#
loop_
_entity.id
_entity.type
_entity.pdbx_description
1 polymer ?
#
loop_
_entity_poly.entity_id
_entity_poly.type
_entity_poly.pdbx_seq_one_letter_code
_entity_poly.pdbx_strand_id
1 'polypeptide(L)'
;MTYRYLGRSGLKVSRLALGTMMFGGPTDEATSHEIIARAKSQGINFIDTADVYQKGITEQVVGRALQKDRDDWVLATKFGNALGDGPNRRGTSRKWIIEAVEGLSLIHI
;
A
#
# COMPACT_ATOMS: atom_id res chain seq x y z
N MET A 1 -18.19 -7.73 -8.98
CA MET A 1 -16.80 -7.50 -9.45
C MET A 1 -16.24 -8.78 -10.05
N THR A 2 -15.61 -8.69 -11.20
CA THR A 2 -14.90 -9.82 -11.79
C THR A 2 -13.43 -9.79 -11.39
N TYR A 3 -12.89 -10.96 -11.10
CA TYR A 3 -11.48 -11.13 -10.72
C TYR A 3 -10.68 -11.77 -11.85
N ARG A 4 -9.40 -11.49 -11.91
CA ARG A 4 -8.47 -12.10 -12.86
C ARG A 4 -7.14 -12.38 -12.19
N TYR A 5 -6.39 -13.31 -12.74
CA TYR A 5 -5.04 -13.57 -12.25
C TYR A 5 -4.10 -12.41 -12.55
N LEU A 6 -3.29 -12.07 -11.57
CA LEU A 6 -2.22 -11.10 -11.73
C LEU A 6 -1.02 -11.80 -12.38
N GLY A 7 -1.01 -11.77 -13.71
CA GLY A 7 0.00 -12.45 -14.47
C GLY A 7 0.02 -13.97 -14.17
N ARG A 8 1.21 -14.49 -13.86
CA ARG A 8 1.45 -15.91 -13.54
C ARG A 8 1.68 -16.15 -12.05
N SER A 9 1.31 -15.19 -11.21
CA SER A 9 1.58 -15.24 -9.76
C SER A 9 0.66 -16.15 -8.96
N GLY A 10 -0.48 -16.57 -9.53
CA GLY A 10 -1.53 -17.29 -8.80
C GLY A 10 -2.46 -16.38 -7.99
N LEU A 11 -2.16 -15.10 -7.84
CA LEU A 11 -3.02 -14.14 -7.14
C LEU A 11 -4.22 -13.75 -7.99
N LYS A 12 -5.41 -13.75 -7.40
CA LYS A 12 -6.62 -13.22 -8.02
C LYS A 12 -6.91 -11.82 -7.51
N VAL A 13 -6.97 -10.86 -8.42
CA VAL A 13 -7.22 -9.45 -8.12
C VAL A 13 -8.44 -8.92 -8.85
N SER A 14 -9.08 -7.92 -8.27
CA SER A 14 -10.13 -7.17 -8.96
C SER A 14 -9.55 -6.44 -10.16
N ARG A 15 -10.41 -6.18 -11.16
CA ARG A 15 -10.00 -5.45 -12.38
C ARG A 15 -9.65 -3.99 -12.11
N LEU A 16 -10.15 -3.47 -10.99
CA LEU A 16 -9.84 -2.12 -10.49
C LEU A 16 -8.92 -2.26 -9.28
N ALA A 17 -7.92 -1.40 -9.21
CA ALA A 17 -7.07 -1.24 -8.05
C ALA A 17 -7.36 0.11 -7.40
N LEU A 18 -7.32 0.16 -6.08
CA LEU A 18 -7.44 1.41 -5.33
C LEU A 18 -6.06 2.02 -5.13
N GLY A 19 -5.81 3.18 -5.75
CA GLY A 19 -4.62 3.98 -5.48
C GLY A 19 -4.78 4.81 -4.22
N THR A 20 -3.70 5.06 -3.50
CA THR A 20 -3.74 5.65 -2.16
C THR A 20 -2.86 6.90 -1.97
N MET A 21 -2.31 7.45 -3.03
CA MET A 21 -1.30 8.52 -2.97
C MET A 21 -1.72 9.74 -2.13
N MET A 22 -3.02 10.04 -2.05
CA MET A 22 -3.53 11.20 -1.33
C MET A 22 -3.90 10.91 0.14
N PHE A 23 -3.88 9.65 0.55
CA PHE A 23 -4.32 9.24 1.89
C PHE A 23 -3.31 9.66 2.96
N GLY A 24 -3.81 10.33 3.99
CA GLY A 24 -2.99 10.90 5.05
C GLY A 24 -2.36 12.24 4.70
N GLY A 25 -2.66 12.78 3.51
CA GLY A 25 -2.32 14.11 3.07
C GLY A 25 -3.59 14.91 2.77
N PRO A 26 -3.87 15.26 1.50
CA PRO A 26 -5.10 15.99 1.14
C PRO A 26 -6.39 15.26 1.55
N THR A 27 -6.37 13.92 1.54
CA THR A 27 -7.48 13.09 2.04
C THR A 27 -7.13 12.63 3.45
N ASP A 28 -7.91 13.05 4.45
CA ASP A 28 -7.66 12.68 5.84
C ASP A 28 -7.84 11.17 6.09
N GLU A 29 -7.40 10.71 7.26
CA GLU A 29 -7.43 9.29 7.59
C GLU A 29 -8.86 8.74 7.66
N ALA A 30 -9.80 9.47 8.26
CA ALA A 30 -11.19 9.03 8.37
C ALA A 30 -11.82 8.83 7.00
N THR A 31 -11.67 9.79 6.11
CA THR A 31 -12.15 9.70 4.72
C THR A 31 -11.44 8.59 3.95
N SER A 32 -10.14 8.44 4.15
CA SER A 32 -9.37 7.34 3.54
C SER A 32 -9.91 5.98 3.93
N HIS A 33 -10.22 5.78 5.21
CA HIS A 33 -10.81 4.53 5.72
C HIS A 33 -12.20 4.26 5.14
N GLU A 34 -13.03 5.30 4.99
CA GLU A 34 -14.34 5.18 4.33
C GLU A 34 -14.20 4.78 2.86
N ILE A 35 -13.24 5.35 2.15
CA ILE A 35 -12.96 5.01 0.75
C ILE A 35 -12.53 3.54 0.63
N ILE A 36 -11.62 3.08 1.50
CA ILE A 36 -11.18 1.67 1.53
C ILE A 36 -12.35 0.74 1.81
N ALA A 37 -13.16 1.05 2.82
CA ALA A 37 -14.34 0.26 3.17
C ALA A 37 -15.34 0.21 2.00
N ARG A 38 -15.56 1.33 1.33
CA ARG A 38 -16.43 1.39 0.15
C ARG A 38 -15.87 0.57 -1.01
N ALA A 39 -14.57 0.66 -1.27
CA ALA A 39 -13.91 -0.13 -2.31
C ALA A 39 -14.09 -1.63 -2.04
N LYS A 40 -13.88 -2.07 -0.80
CA LYS A 40 -14.10 -3.45 -0.40
C LYS A 40 -15.54 -3.90 -0.64
N SER A 41 -16.53 -3.07 -0.25
CA SER A 41 -17.94 -3.39 -0.44
C SER A 41 -18.35 -3.56 -1.90
N GLN A 42 -17.56 -3.00 -2.82
CA GLN A 42 -17.73 -3.17 -4.27
C GLN A 42 -16.89 -4.32 -4.84
N GLY A 43 -16.21 -5.08 -4.00
CA GLY A 43 -15.42 -6.23 -4.39
C GLY A 43 -13.99 -5.90 -4.85
N ILE A 44 -13.51 -4.69 -4.62
CA ILE A 44 -12.09 -4.36 -4.87
C ILE A 44 -11.26 -4.98 -3.77
N ASN A 45 -10.26 -5.78 -4.15
CA ASN A 45 -9.32 -6.43 -3.24
C ASN A 45 -7.86 -6.09 -3.53
N PHE A 46 -7.61 -5.12 -4.40
CA PHE A 46 -6.26 -4.73 -4.81
C PHE A 46 -6.01 -3.27 -4.44
N ILE A 47 -5.01 -3.02 -3.60
CA ILE A 47 -4.58 -1.68 -3.18
C ILE A 47 -3.15 -1.43 -3.65
N ASP A 48 -2.91 -0.25 -4.18
CA ASP A 48 -1.59 0.24 -4.58
C ASP A 48 -1.18 1.43 -3.73
N THR A 49 -0.06 1.30 -3.06
CA THR A 49 0.56 2.34 -2.23
C THR A 49 2.05 2.51 -2.57
N ALA A 50 2.77 3.31 -1.83
CA ALA A 50 4.23 3.45 -1.92
C ALA A 50 4.79 3.97 -0.60
N ASP A 51 6.05 3.63 -0.33
CA ASP A 51 6.75 4.08 0.88
C ASP A 51 6.91 5.60 0.94
N VAL A 52 7.03 6.27 -0.22
CA VAL A 52 7.23 7.72 -0.32
C VAL A 52 5.93 8.53 -0.25
N TYR A 53 4.76 7.90 -0.42
CA TYR A 53 3.49 8.64 -0.42
C TYR A 53 3.27 9.35 0.91
N GLN A 54 3.09 10.68 0.86
CA GLN A 54 2.96 11.54 2.04
C GLN A 54 4.08 11.29 3.06
N LYS A 55 5.31 11.06 2.57
CA LYS A 55 6.51 10.80 3.41
C LYS A 55 6.35 9.62 4.37
N GLY A 56 5.66 8.58 3.94
CA GLY A 56 5.42 7.35 4.72
C GLY A 56 4.10 7.33 5.49
N ILE A 57 3.38 8.44 5.58
CA ILE A 57 2.10 8.51 6.31
C ILE A 57 1.04 7.65 5.63
N THR A 58 1.01 7.62 4.30
CA THR A 58 0.02 6.84 3.54
C THR A 58 0.05 5.36 3.92
N GLU A 59 1.23 4.74 4.00
CA GLU A 59 1.33 3.33 4.40
C GLU A 59 0.78 3.11 5.82
N GLN A 60 1.00 4.05 6.75
CA GLN A 60 0.44 3.97 8.10
C GLN A 60 -1.09 4.03 8.09
N VAL A 61 -1.67 4.95 7.33
CA VAL A 61 -3.14 5.08 7.19
C VAL A 61 -3.74 3.81 6.60
N VAL A 62 -3.14 3.29 5.52
CA VAL A 62 -3.58 2.04 4.89
C VAL A 62 -3.43 0.86 5.86
N GLY A 63 -2.30 0.76 6.55
CA GLY A 63 -2.05 -0.31 7.51
C GLY A 63 -3.13 -0.38 8.59
N ARG A 64 -3.50 0.77 9.17
CA ARG A 64 -4.57 0.82 10.18
C ARG A 64 -5.93 0.43 9.61
N ALA A 65 -6.21 0.83 8.38
CA ALA A 65 -7.47 0.47 7.72
C ALA A 65 -7.61 -1.04 7.46
N LEU A 66 -6.50 -1.73 7.19
CA LEU A 66 -6.51 -3.14 6.80
C LEU A 66 -6.38 -4.12 7.98
N GLN A 67 -6.13 -3.66 9.20
CA GLN A 67 -5.81 -4.53 10.34
C GLN A 67 -6.80 -5.69 10.56
N LYS A 68 -8.08 -5.44 10.36
CA LYS A 68 -9.13 -6.43 10.64
C LYS A 68 -9.30 -7.49 9.54
N ASP A 69 -8.89 -7.18 8.34
CA ASP A 69 -9.15 -8.00 7.16
C ASP A 69 -7.97 -8.01 6.17
N ARG A 70 -6.75 -7.93 6.72
CA ARG A 70 -5.52 -7.86 5.95
C ARG A 70 -5.41 -8.96 4.88
N ASP A 71 -5.84 -10.18 5.22
CA ASP A 71 -5.73 -11.35 4.35
C ASP A 71 -6.68 -11.31 3.15
N ASP A 72 -7.70 -10.45 3.20
CA ASP A 72 -8.62 -10.26 2.08
C ASP A 72 -8.02 -9.37 0.98
N TRP A 73 -6.90 -8.69 1.26
CA TRP A 73 -6.33 -7.69 0.38
C TRP A 73 -5.02 -8.14 -0.27
N VAL A 74 -4.91 -7.87 -1.54
CA VAL A 74 -3.62 -7.87 -2.25
C VAL A 74 -3.08 -6.45 -2.21
N LEU A 75 -2.02 -6.24 -1.44
CA LEU A 75 -1.41 -4.93 -1.23
C LEU A 75 -0.09 -4.86 -1.98
N ALA A 76 -0.01 -3.89 -2.90
CA ALA A 76 1.23 -3.56 -3.60
C ALA A 76 1.81 -2.27 -3.02
N THR A 77 3.10 -2.25 -2.78
CA THR A 77 3.84 -1.04 -2.44
C THR A 77 5.05 -0.89 -3.34
N LYS A 78 5.74 0.24 -3.21
CA LYS A 78 6.90 0.59 -4.03
C LYS A 78 8.01 1.11 -3.12
N PHE A 79 9.22 0.95 -3.59
CA PHE A 79 10.42 1.53 -3.00
C PHE A 79 11.31 2.12 -4.12
N GLY A 80 12.40 2.79 -3.75
CA GLY A 80 13.36 3.29 -4.72
C GLY A 80 13.54 4.81 -4.68
N ASN A 81 12.50 5.57 -4.44
CA ASN A 81 12.58 7.00 -4.24
C ASN A 81 13.23 7.32 -2.88
N ALA A 82 13.87 8.50 -2.80
CA ALA A 82 14.54 8.90 -1.58
C ALA A 82 13.56 9.09 -0.41
N LEU A 83 13.89 8.46 0.73
CA LEU A 83 13.21 8.65 2.01
C LEU A 83 14.21 9.19 3.04
N GLY A 84 14.59 10.46 2.87
CA GLY A 84 15.59 11.12 3.70
C GLY A 84 16.88 11.41 2.97
N ASP A 85 17.86 11.96 3.69
CA ASP A 85 19.08 12.54 3.10
C ASP A 85 20.25 11.54 3.04
N GLY A 86 20.11 10.37 3.65
CA GLY A 86 21.16 9.35 3.65
C GLY A 86 21.44 8.79 2.26
N PRO A 87 22.71 8.56 1.88
CA PRO A 87 23.07 8.13 0.52
C PRO A 87 22.51 6.73 0.17
N ASN A 88 22.20 5.90 1.16
CA ASN A 88 21.66 4.56 0.98
C ASN A 88 20.16 4.44 1.30
N ARG A 89 19.47 5.57 1.47
CA ARG A 89 18.02 5.60 1.72
C ARG A 89 17.24 5.84 0.42
N ARG A 90 17.70 5.24 -0.66
CA ARG A 90 17.12 5.31 -2.00
C ARG A 90 17.69 4.21 -2.89
N GLY A 91 17.08 4.05 -4.05
CA GLY A 91 17.57 3.15 -5.08
C GLY A 91 17.11 1.71 -4.90
N THR A 92 17.84 0.79 -5.50
CA THR A 92 17.44 -0.62 -5.62
C THR A 92 18.48 -1.57 -5.03
N SER A 93 19.30 -1.09 -4.08
CA SER A 93 20.23 -1.96 -3.37
C SER A 93 19.48 -2.99 -2.52
N ARG A 94 20.07 -4.16 -2.35
CA ARG A 94 19.53 -5.19 -1.44
C ARG A 94 19.31 -4.62 -0.04
N LYS A 95 20.25 -3.81 0.45
CA LYS A 95 20.14 -3.14 1.74
C LYS A 95 18.87 -2.31 1.83
N TRP A 96 18.63 -1.43 0.85
CA TRP A 96 17.47 -0.55 0.86
C TRP A 96 16.14 -1.31 0.65
N ILE A 97 16.14 -2.34 -0.19
CA ILE A 97 14.96 -3.21 -0.38
C ILE A 97 14.52 -3.83 0.95
N ILE A 98 15.46 -4.39 1.70
CA ILE A 98 15.19 -5.03 2.99
C ILE A 98 14.67 -4.00 3.99
N GLU A 99 15.31 -2.85 4.11
CA GLU A 99 14.89 -1.78 5.02
C GLU A 99 13.48 -1.26 4.68
N ALA A 100 13.17 -1.10 3.40
CA ALA A 100 11.84 -0.66 2.96
C ALA A 100 10.75 -1.69 3.33
N VAL A 101 11.01 -2.97 3.13
CA VAL A 101 10.07 -4.05 3.50
C VAL A 101 9.91 -4.14 5.02
N GLU A 102 10.99 -4.04 5.78
CA GLU A 102 10.94 -4.05 7.25
C GLU A 102 10.17 -2.83 7.78
N GLY A 103 10.39 -1.65 7.21
CA GLY A 103 9.62 -0.45 7.55
C GLY A 103 8.13 -0.64 7.32
N LEU A 104 7.74 -1.26 6.21
CA LEU A 104 6.35 -1.61 5.91
C LEU A 104 5.81 -2.61 6.93
N SER A 105 6.59 -3.62 7.31
CA SER A 105 6.20 -4.63 8.31
C SER A 105 5.95 -4.01 9.69
N LEU A 106 6.74 -3.01 10.09
CA LEU A 106 6.59 -2.34 11.38
C LEU A 106 5.28 -1.55 11.53
N ILE A 107 4.64 -1.19 10.44
CA ILE A 107 3.33 -0.52 10.47
C ILE A 107 2.17 -1.49 10.27
N HIS A 108 2.41 -2.77 10.45
CA HIS A 108 1.41 -3.86 10.41
C HIS A 108 0.70 -4.02 9.06
N ILE A 109 1.39 -3.70 7.99
CA ILE A 109 0.97 -4.05 6.65
C ILE A 109 1.59 -5.40 6.26
#